data_4dbbacc4d16cbc9e51d82738fb73f513
#
_entry.id   4dbbacc4d16cbc9e51d82738fb73f513
#
_cell.length_a   1.000
_cell.length_b   1.000
_cell.length_c   1.000
_cell.angle_alpha   90.00
_cell.angle_beta   90.00
_cell.angle_gamma   90.00
#
_symmetry.space_group_name_H-M   'P 1'
#
loop_
_entity.id
_entity.type
_entity.pdbx_description
1 polymer ?
#
loop_
_entity_poly.entity_id
_entity_poly.type
_entity_poly.pdbx_seq_one_letter_code
_entity_poly.pdbx_strand_id
1 'polypeptide(L)'
;MSKLNKILNDKSNKMKKTDWIIAIILCLIFGIFAFYKLGSNINPETYAYFNNNDTVNFELNKVTYVSKMRYFMGSDIGDYSIYYSIDGDDYFYLTGIKREYEFKWYDIYIGSDVKYLKIVSDSDNCYLGEIMLYDKDNNKINISSNDNGKKLIDESYTIPDEISYFNSTYFDEIYFARAAYDYVVGLPASEWTHPPLAKLIQAIPIYLLGMNPFSYRLTSVISGMLLVLVMYYFAKLMFKDRIYAIFTSLLIVFDNFHLVQSR
;
A
#
# COMPACT_ATOMS: atom_id res chain seq x y z
N MET A 1 15.99 -6.95 -41.98
CA MET A 1 14.60 -7.45 -42.05
C MET A 1 14.46 -8.94 -42.43
N SER A 2 15.30 -9.52 -43.30
CA SER A 2 15.12 -10.89 -43.79
C SER A 2 15.34 -12.04 -42.78
N LYS A 3 16.30 -11.91 -41.84
CA LYS A 3 16.59 -12.96 -40.83
C LYS A 3 15.48 -13.09 -39.76
N LEU A 4 14.95 -11.98 -39.27
CA LEU A 4 13.88 -11.97 -38.30
C LEU A 4 12.58 -12.57 -38.88
N ASN A 5 12.22 -12.18 -40.10
CA ASN A 5 11.04 -12.71 -40.79
C ASN A 5 11.19 -14.22 -41.06
N LYS A 6 12.41 -14.71 -41.32
CA LYS A 6 12.66 -16.14 -41.51
C LYS A 6 12.47 -16.94 -40.20
N ILE A 7 12.89 -16.37 -39.06
CA ILE A 7 12.70 -16.96 -37.74
C ILE A 7 11.21 -16.99 -37.36
N LEU A 8 10.49 -15.88 -37.54
CA LEU A 8 9.08 -15.78 -37.20
C LEU A 8 8.15 -16.64 -38.07
N ASN A 9 8.51 -16.88 -39.33
CA ASN A 9 7.74 -17.69 -40.28
C ASN A 9 8.09 -19.18 -40.32
N ASP A 10 9.11 -19.60 -39.57
CA ASP A 10 9.46 -21.04 -39.47
C ASP A 10 8.33 -21.76 -38.71
N LYS A 11 7.73 -22.78 -39.34
CA LYS A 11 6.63 -23.58 -38.79
C LYS A 11 7.00 -24.25 -37.44
N SER A 12 8.30 -24.54 -37.22
CA SER A 12 8.80 -25.13 -35.98
C SER A 12 8.74 -24.16 -34.80
N ASN A 13 8.72 -22.84 -35.05
CA ASN A 13 8.67 -21.78 -34.06
C ASN A 13 7.23 -21.38 -33.66
N LYS A 14 6.22 -21.81 -34.44
CA LYS A 14 4.83 -21.45 -34.18
C LYS A 14 4.33 -22.10 -32.89
N MET A 15 3.75 -21.30 -32.02
CA MET A 15 3.00 -21.78 -30.86
C MET A 15 1.80 -22.62 -31.31
N LYS A 16 1.78 -23.89 -30.92
CA LYS A 16 0.64 -24.77 -31.12
C LYS A 16 -0.40 -24.51 -29.99
N LYS A 17 -1.64 -24.93 -30.20
CA LYS A 17 -2.69 -24.82 -29.17
C LYS A 17 -2.25 -25.40 -27.82
N THR A 18 -1.54 -26.53 -27.83
CA THR A 18 -0.99 -27.13 -26.60
C THR A 18 0.09 -26.29 -25.92
N ASP A 19 0.89 -25.52 -26.66
CA ASP A 19 1.90 -24.64 -26.10
C ASP A 19 1.25 -23.49 -25.37
N TRP A 20 0.18 -22.89 -25.92
CA TRP A 20 -0.62 -21.85 -25.26
C TRP A 20 -1.27 -22.36 -23.97
N ILE A 21 -1.86 -23.56 -24.01
CA ILE A 21 -2.47 -24.17 -22.81
C ILE A 21 -1.43 -24.32 -21.70
N ILE A 22 -0.26 -24.86 -22.01
CA ILE A 22 0.82 -25.06 -21.02
C ILE A 22 1.31 -23.72 -20.47
N ALA A 23 1.57 -22.75 -21.35
CA ALA A 23 2.02 -21.42 -20.95
C ALA A 23 1.01 -20.73 -20.02
N ILE A 24 -0.29 -20.81 -20.32
CA ILE A 24 -1.36 -20.26 -19.47
C ILE A 24 -1.42 -20.99 -18.13
N ILE A 25 -1.29 -22.31 -18.09
CA ILE A 25 -1.26 -23.07 -16.84
C ILE A 25 -0.08 -22.62 -15.95
N LEU A 26 1.11 -22.48 -16.52
CA LEU A 26 2.29 -22.00 -15.78
C LEU A 26 2.10 -20.57 -15.27
N CYS A 27 1.52 -19.70 -16.09
CA CYS A 27 1.15 -18.34 -15.70
C CYS A 27 0.15 -18.34 -14.53
N LEU A 28 -0.88 -19.19 -14.55
CA LEU A 28 -1.86 -19.30 -13.47
C LEU A 28 -1.23 -19.88 -12.20
N ILE A 29 -0.32 -20.85 -12.31
CA ILE A 29 0.43 -21.35 -11.14
C ILE A 29 1.22 -20.24 -10.48
N PHE A 30 1.96 -19.42 -11.26
CA PHE A 30 2.64 -18.25 -10.72
C PHE A 30 1.65 -17.27 -10.06
N GLY A 31 0.52 -17.01 -10.72
CA GLY A 31 -0.52 -16.15 -10.18
C GLY A 31 -1.03 -16.58 -8.80
N ILE A 32 -1.23 -17.89 -8.57
CA ILE A 32 -1.66 -18.40 -7.26
C ILE A 32 -0.65 -17.99 -6.17
N PHE A 33 0.66 -18.14 -6.42
CA PHE A 33 1.68 -17.72 -5.45
C PHE A 33 1.75 -16.20 -5.31
N ALA A 34 1.67 -15.46 -6.42
CA ALA A 34 1.80 -14.01 -6.43
C ALA A 34 0.61 -13.30 -5.77
N PHE A 35 -0.61 -13.80 -5.91
CA PHE A 35 -1.81 -13.26 -5.26
C PHE A 35 -1.96 -13.67 -3.79
N TYR A 36 -1.28 -14.73 -3.36
CA TYR A 36 -1.40 -15.19 -1.98
C TYR A 36 -0.92 -14.12 -0.99
N LYS A 37 -1.81 -13.56 -0.17
CA LYS A 37 -1.54 -12.45 0.76
C LYS A 37 -0.83 -11.27 0.08
N LEU A 38 -1.30 -10.85 -1.08
CA LEU A 38 -0.72 -9.75 -1.83
C LEU A 38 -0.78 -8.42 -1.06
N GLY A 39 -1.90 -8.14 -0.42
CA GLY A 39 -2.12 -6.93 0.36
C GLY A 39 -3.57 -6.82 0.80
N SER A 40 -3.81 -5.96 1.79
CA SER A 40 -5.16 -5.59 2.21
C SER A 40 -5.87 -4.83 1.09
N ASN A 41 -7.16 -5.12 0.89
CA ASN A 41 -8.05 -4.35 0.05
C ASN A 41 -8.83 -3.29 0.85
N ILE A 42 -8.47 -3.08 2.11
CA ILE A 42 -9.09 -2.14 3.02
C ILE A 42 -8.01 -1.18 3.50
N ASN A 43 -8.27 0.12 3.37
CA ASN A 43 -7.46 1.22 3.88
C ASN A 43 -8.38 2.36 4.28
N PRO A 44 -7.99 3.30 5.16
CA PRO A 44 -8.75 4.52 5.37
C PRO A 44 -8.91 5.33 4.09
N GLU A 45 -10.11 5.82 3.85
CA GLU A 45 -10.46 6.63 2.68
C GLU A 45 -10.77 8.08 3.07
N THR A 46 -11.10 8.31 4.36
CA THR A 46 -11.36 9.64 4.93
C THR A 46 -10.16 10.18 5.67
N TYR A 47 -9.94 11.49 5.55
CA TYR A 47 -8.81 12.18 6.18
C TYR A 47 -9.28 13.49 6.78
N ALA A 48 -8.73 13.86 7.94
CA ALA A 48 -8.87 15.19 8.48
C ALA A 48 -7.80 16.11 7.87
N TYR A 49 -8.22 17.25 7.35
CA TYR A 49 -7.35 18.28 6.80
C TYR A 49 -6.92 19.24 7.90
N PHE A 50 -5.68 19.66 7.88
CA PHE A 50 -5.07 20.57 8.84
C PHE A 50 -4.24 21.65 8.18
N ASN A 51 -4.33 22.85 8.73
CA ASN A 51 -3.35 23.91 8.62
C ASN A 51 -2.55 24.03 9.92
N ASN A 52 -1.48 24.80 9.90
CA ASN A 52 -0.65 25.02 11.07
C ASN A 52 -1.48 25.59 12.24
N ASN A 53 -1.31 25.02 13.42
CA ASN A 53 -2.06 25.27 14.65
C ASN A 53 -3.53 24.83 14.64
N ASP A 54 -4.04 24.17 13.59
CA ASP A 54 -5.34 23.52 13.67
C ASP A 54 -5.31 22.40 14.72
N THR A 55 -6.42 22.28 15.45
CA THR A 55 -6.54 21.34 16.56
C THR A 55 -7.73 20.40 16.38
N VAL A 56 -7.58 19.17 16.84
CA VAL A 56 -8.69 18.23 17.05
C VAL A 56 -8.63 17.68 18.46
N ASN A 57 -9.82 17.48 19.05
CA ASN A 57 -9.95 17.06 20.44
C ASN A 57 -10.72 15.73 20.51
N PHE A 58 -10.25 14.86 21.40
CA PHE A 58 -10.87 13.58 21.68
C PHE A 58 -11.13 13.44 23.18
N GLU A 59 -12.23 12.79 23.50
CA GLU A 59 -12.60 12.47 24.87
C GLU A 59 -12.77 10.95 25.03
N LEU A 60 -12.19 10.40 26.09
CA LEU A 60 -12.39 9.03 26.55
C LEU A 60 -13.56 9.01 27.55
N ASN A 61 -14.27 7.89 27.64
CA ASN A 61 -15.39 7.73 28.56
C ASN A 61 -14.98 7.94 30.05
N LYS A 62 -13.76 7.55 30.40
CA LYS A 62 -13.16 7.70 31.73
C LYS A 62 -11.65 7.90 31.60
N VAL A 63 -11.01 8.36 32.67
CA VAL A 63 -9.54 8.34 32.74
C VAL A 63 -9.06 6.92 32.54
N THR A 64 -8.22 6.70 31.53
CA THR A 64 -7.72 5.40 31.13
C THR A 64 -6.25 5.46 30.79
N TYR A 65 -5.48 4.48 31.24
CA TYR A 65 -4.09 4.37 30.83
C TYR A 65 -4.00 3.99 29.34
N VAL A 66 -3.41 4.86 28.55
CA VAL A 66 -3.16 4.68 27.12
C VAL A 66 -1.71 4.27 26.94
N SER A 67 -1.47 3.07 26.41
CA SER A 67 -0.13 2.56 26.14
C SER A 67 0.43 3.14 24.84
N LYS A 68 -0.36 3.11 23.78
CA LYS A 68 0.03 3.59 22.45
C LYS A 68 -1.15 4.13 21.67
N MET A 69 -0.85 4.93 20.65
CA MET A 69 -1.76 5.33 19.60
C MET A 69 -1.28 4.76 18.27
N ARG A 70 -2.17 4.08 17.54
CA ARG A 70 -1.99 3.72 16.13
C ARG A 70 -2.62 4.78 15.28
N TYR A 71 -1.95 5.17 14.19
CA TYR A 71 -2.45 6.17 13.25
C TYR A 71 -2.07 5.83 11.82
N PHE A 72 -2.84 6.34 10.88
CA PHE A 72 -2.59 6.20 9.44
C PHE A 72 -2.13 7.53 8.86
N MET A 73 -0.97 7.55 8.23
CA MET A 73 -0.54 8.70 7.43
C MET A 73 -1.13 8.58 6.03
N GLY A 74 -1.97 9.55 5.67
CA GLY A 74 -2.56 9.65 4.34
C GLY A 74 -1.63 10.30 3.32
N SER A 75 -2.20 11.07 2.39
CA SER A 75 -1.45 11.94 1.49
C SER A 75 -1.07 13.24 2.18
N ASP A 76 -0.06 13.94 1.66
CA ASP A 76 0.39 15.25 2.15
C ASP A 76 0.66 15.26 3.66
N ILE A 77 1.69 14.53 4.03
CA ILE A 77 2.10 14.29 5.42
C ILE A 77 2.53 15.56 6.14
N GLY A 78 2.15 15.65 7.43
CA GLY A 78 2.50 16.74 8.35
C GLY A 78 3.17 16.28 9.62
N ASP A 79 3.69 17.24 10.37
CA ASP A 79 4.11 17.06 11.76
C ASP A 79 2.94 17.44 12.68
N TYR A 80 2.78 16.70 13.80
CA TYR A 80 1.71 16.94 14.76
C TYR A 80 2.24 16.81 16.19
N SER A 81 1.79 17.69 17.05
CA SER A 81 2.04 17.64 18.50
C SER A 81 0.83 17.07 19.23
N ILE A 82 1.07 16.12 20.13
CA ILE A 82 0.03 15.42 20.89
C ILE A 82 0.09 15.89 22.35
N TYR A 83 -1.05 16.32 22.87
CA TYR A 83 -1.21 16.74 24.25
C TYR A 83 -2.29 15.90 24.92
N TYR A 84 -2.19 15.71 26.23
CA TYR A 84 -3.19 15.04 27.03
C TYR A 84 -3.64 15.88 28.23
N SER A 85 -4.82 15.59 28.74
CA SER A 85 -5.34 16.15 29.96
C SER A 85 -6.19 15.12 30.70
N ILE A 86 -6.29 15.29 32.05
CA ILE A 86 -7.16 14.48 32.92
C ILE A 86 -8.45 15.25 33.24
N ASP A 87 -8.38 16.55 33.36
CA ASP A 87 -9.51 17.45 33.76
C ASP A 87 -10.17 18.19 32.59
N GLY A 88 -9.44 18.36 31.47
CA GLY A 88 -9.89 19.08 30.28
C GLY A 88 -9.44 20.54 30.23
N ASP A 89 -8.83 21.06 31.29
CA ASP A 89 -8.36 22.44 31.39
C ASP A 89 -6.85 22.55 31.17
N ASP A 90 -6.06 21.76 31.90
CA ASP A 90 -4.60 21.75 31.81
C ASP A 90 -4.13 20.65 30.84
N TYR A 91 -3.50 21.08 29.73
CA TYR A 91 -2.97 20.19 28.72
C TYR A 91 -1.44 20.12 28.77
N PHE A 92 -0.91 18.91 28.86
CA PHE A 92 0.51 18.64 28.90
C PHE A 92 0.96 18.01 27.57
N TYR A 93 2.09 18.49 27.04
CA TYR A 93 2.71 17.89 25.87
C TYR A 93 3.13 16.46 26.19
N LEU A 94 2.81 15.56 25.29
CA LEU A 94 3.08 14.14 25.45
C LEU A 94 4.17 13.67 24.49
N THR A 95 3.94 13.83 23.21
CA THR A 95 4.81 13.36 22.12
C THR A 95 4.44 14.05 20.82
N GLY A 96 5.14 13.76 19.74
CA GLY A 96 4.83 14.28 18.41
C GLY A 96 4.89 13.21 17.32
N ILE A 97 3.96 13.30 16.40
CA ILE A 97 4.04 12.59 15.12
C ILE A 97 4.98 13.40 14.23
N LYS A 98 5.97 12.74 13.66
CA LYS A 98 6.87 13.35 12.68
C LYS A 98 6.49 12.87 11.28
N ARG A 99 6.73 13.76 10.30
CA ARG A 99 6.61 13.43 8.88
C ARG A 99 7.41 12.18 8.55
N GLU A 100 6.73 11.12 8.10
CA GLU A 100 7.34 9.88 7.66
C GLU A 100 6.92 9.58 6.22
N TYR A 101 6.39 8.39 5.97
CA TYR A 101 5.94 7.99 4.64
C TYR A 101 4.43 7.91 4.58
N GLU A 102 3.87 8.24 3.42
CA GLU A 102 2.46 8.25 3.13
C GLU A 102 1.88 6.84 2.95
N PHE A 103 0.55 6.74 3.13
CA PHE A 103 -0.23 5.50 2.98
C PHE A 103 0.29 4.35 3.84
N LYS A 104 0.62 4.67 5.10
CA LYS A 104 1.23 3.73 6.03
C LYS A 104 0.70 3.89 7.44
N TRP A 105 0.56 2.75 8.14
CA TRP A 105 0.25 2.70 9.56
C TRP A 105 1.49 2.83 10.43
N TYR A 106 1.32 3.51 11.56
CA TYR A 106 2.37 3.71 12.57
C TYR A 106 1.81 3.54 13.96
N ASP A 107 2.64 3.11 14.90
CA ASP A 107 2.37 3.14 16.33
C ASP A 107 3.27 4.17 17.01
N ILE A 108 2.70 5.00 17.90
CA ILE A 108 3.45 5.91 18.75
C ILE A 108 3.14 5.59 20.22
N TYR A 109 4.18 5.58 21.05
CA TYR A 109 4.06 5.32 22.47
C TYR A 109 3.45 6.54 23.19
N ILE A 110 2.48 6.29 24.06
CA ILE A 110 1.78 7.29 24.87
C ILE A 110 2.19 7.16 26.35
N GLY A 111 1.91 6.04 27.00
CA GLY A 111 2.40 5.71 28.33
C GLY A 111 1.85 6.59 29.46
N SER A 112 0.61 7.09 29.36
CA SER A 112 0.01 8.04 30.32
C SER A 112 -1.46 7.73 30.57
N ASP A 113 -1.96 8.20 31.73
CA ASP A 113 -3.39 8.25 32.02
C ASP A 113 -4.02 9.44 31.27
N VAL A 114 -5.03 9.19 30.46
CA VAL A 114 -5.66 10.16 29.57
C VAL A 114 -7.17 10.17 29.75
N LYS A 115 -7.77 11.33 29.83
CA LYS A 115 -9.20 11.57 29.70
C LYS A 115 -9.49 12.37 28.45
N TYR A 116 -8.65 13.35 28.14
CA TYR A 116 -8.74 14.20 26.95
C TYR A 116 -7.42 14.13 26.19
N LEU A 117 -7.51 13.97 24.88
CA LEU A 117 -6.38 13.99 23.96
C LEU A 117 -6.58 15.13 22.96
N LYS A 118 -5.54 15.90 22.71
CA LYS A 118 -5.52 16.97 21.72
C LYS A 118 -4.39 16.73 20.74
N ILE A 119 -4.70 16.79 19.46
CA ILE A 119 -3.71 16.77 18.38
C ILE A 119 -3.68 18.14 17.75
N VAL A 120 -2.49 18.73 17.65
CA VAL A 120 -2.23 20.04 17.05
C VAL A 120 -1.34 19.86 15.85
N SER A 121 -1.72 20.42 14.71
CA SER A 121 -0.86 20.40 13.53
C SER A 121 0.28 21.42 13.63
N ASP A 122 1.50 20.96 13.37
CA ASP A 122 2.69 21.80 13.28
C ASP A 122 3.04 22.11 11.80
N SER A 123 2.14 21.77 10.86
CA SER A 123 2.34 21.91 9.42
C SER A 123 1.09 22.44 8.73
N ASP A 124 1.29 23.09 7.57
CA ASP A 124 0.20 23.55 6.69
C ASP A 124 -0.13 22.50 5.63
N ASN A 125 -1.39 22.51 5.17
CA ASN A 125 -1.88 21.71 4.05
C ASN A 125 -1.53 20.22 4.19
N CYS A 126 -1.82 19.64 5.34
CA CYS A 126 -1.54 18.23 5.60
C CYS A 126 -2.79 17.45 6.02
N TYR A 127 -2.70 16.13 5.89
CA TYR A 127 -3.78 15.21 6.19
C TYR A 127 -3.33 14.14 7.17
N LEU A 128 -4.20 13.81 8.11
CA LEU A 128 -4.08 12.66 9.00
C LEU A 128 -5.29 11.75 8.78
N GLY A 129 -5.05 10.46 8.71
CA GLY A 129 -6.10 9.45 8.59
C GLY A 129 -6.52 8.87 9.94
N GLU A 130 -7.04 7.65 9.92
CA GLU A 130 -7.64 6.98 11.07
C GLU A 130 -6.68 6.82 12.25
N ILE A 131 -7.18 6.99 13.48
CA ILE A 131 -6.42 6.77 14.72
C ILE A 131 -7.13 5.79 15.65
N MET A 132 -6.36 5.08 16.48
CA MET A 132 -6.86 4.22 17.55
C MET A 132 -5.94 4.24 18.75
N LEU A 133 -6.51 4.34 19.94
CA LEU A 133 -5.80 4.22 21.20
C LEU A 133 -5.86 2.78 21.72
N TYR A 134 -4.80 2.35 22.40
CA TYR A 134 -4.70 1.02 22.97
C TYR A 134 -4.27 1.10 24.44
N ASP A 135 -4.84 0.23 25.26
CA ASP A 135 -4.42 0.03 26.65
C ASP A 135 -3.14 -0.85 26.74
N LYS A 136 -2.70 -1.13 27.97
CA LYS A 136 -1.52 -1.98 28.23
C LYS A 136 -1.69 -3.43 27.76
N ASP A 137 -2.93 -3.91 27.66
CA ASP A 137 -3.26 -5.26 27.25
C ASP A 137 -3.57 -5.33 25.73
N ASN A 138 -3.27 -4.24 25.00
CA ASN A 138 -3.51 -4.07 23.57
C ASN A 138 -5.00 -4.11 23.16
N ASN A 139 -5.91 -3.78 24.10
CA ASN A 139 -7.32 -3.60 23.77
C ASN A 139 -7.57 -2.21 23.21
N LYS A 140 -8.47 -2.13 22.23
CA LYS A 140 -8.89 -0.85 21.62
C LYS A 140 -9.69 -0.02 22.64
N ILE A 141 -9.35 1.26 22.76
CA ILE A 141 -10.03 2.23 23.64
C ILE A 141 -10.93 3.10 22.76
N ASN A 142 -12.23 3.12 23.06
CA ASN A 142 -13.17 3.97 22.35
C ASN A 142 -12.96 5.43 22.76
N ILE A 143 -12.87 6.27 21.76
CA ILE A 143 -12.76 7.73 21.88
C ILE A 143 -13.88 8.40 21.08
N SER A 144 -14.21 9.62 21.46
CA SER A 144 -15.20 10.46 20.76
C SER A 144 -14.61 11.83 20.44
N SER A 145 -15.11 12.45 19.39
CA SER A 145 -14.76 13.81 19.00
C SER A 145 -16.00 14.58 18.55
N ASN A 146 -16.02 15.88 18.79
CA ASN A 146 -17.11 16.79 18.38
C ASN A 146 -16.73 17.69 17.20
N ASP A 147 -15.49 17.66 16.76
CA ASP A 147 -14.91 18.49 15.69
C ASP A 147 -14.46 17.66 14.46
N ASN A 148 -13.49 18.17 13.72
CA ASN A 148 -12.89 17.52 12.57
C ASN A 148 -12.21 16.16 12.92
N GLY A 149 -11.96 15.91 14.20
CA GLY A 149 -11.44 14.63 14.71
C GLY A 149 -12.39 13.45 14.48
N LYS A 150 -13.68 13.68 14.14
CA LYS A 150 -14.60 12.60 13.74
C LYS A 150 -14.07 11.80 12.54
N LYS A 151 -13.42 12.47 11.60
CA LYS A 151 -12.82 11.84 10.41
C LYS A 151 -11.58 10.99 10.71
N LEU A 152 -11.10 11.03 11.95
CA LEU A 152 -9.96 10.25 12.40
C LEU A 152 -10.39 8.98 13.16
N ILE A 153 -11.71 8.77 13.32
CA ILE A 153 -12.27 7.66 14.11
C ILE A 153 -13.52 7.03 13.46
N ASP A 154 -13.83 7.37 12.22
CA ASP A 154 -15.06 6.91 11.53
C ASP A 154 -14.87 5.62 10.73
N GLU A 155 -13.63 5.22 10.49
CA GLU A 155 -13.28 4.02 9.73
C GLU A 155 -12.51 2.99 10.57
N SER A 156 -12.85 2.83 11.85
CA SER A 156 -12.15 1.95 12.81
C SER A 156 -12.05 0.48 12.37
N TYR A 157 -12.87 0.05 11.40
CA TYR A 157 -12.81 -1.27 10.77
C TYR A 157 -11.59 -1.45 9.86
N THR A 158 -10.96 -0.36 9.43
CA THR A 158 -9.76 -0.38 8.57
C THR A 158 -8.48 -0.64 9.36
N ILE A 159 -8.53 -0.46 10.70
CA ILE A 159 -7.36 -0.52 11.57
C ILE A 159 -6.88 -1.96 11.72
N PRO A 160 -5.65 -2.29 11.26
CA PRO A 160 -5.13 -3.64 11.33
C PRO A 160 -4.78 -4.04 12.77
N ASP A 161 -4.88 -5.32 13.08
CA ASP A 161 -4.42 -5.84 14.38
C ASP A 161 -2.90 -5.74 14.52
N GLU A 162 -2.16 -5.96 13.42
CA GLU A 162 -0.70 -5.82 13.35
C GLU A 162 -0.30 -5.02 12.12
N ILE A 163 0.67 -4.10 12.29
CA ILE A 163 1.26 -3.35 11.18
C ILE A 163 2.25 -4.26 10.44
N SER A 164 2.07 -4.37 9.15
CA SER A 164 2.94 -5.18 8.29
C SER A 164 2.91 -4.67 6.84
N TYR A 165 3.75 -5.27 5.98
CA TYR A 165 3.68 -5.01 4.54
C TYR A 165 2.30 -5.28 3.94
N PHE A 166 1.48 -6.12 4.59
CA PHE A 166 0.15 -6.47 4.10
C PHE A 166 -0.83 -5.29 4.10
N ASN A 167 -0.65 -4.33 5.01
CA ASN A 167 -1.57 -3.19 5.22
C ASN A 167 -0.92 -1.81 5.09
N SER A 168 0.32 -1.73 4.65
CA SER A 168 1.07 -0.49 4.52
C SER A 168 1.96 -0.51 3.28
N THR A 169 2.34 0.66 2.79
CA THR A 169 3.38 0.78 1.76
C THR A 169 4.72 0.26 2.28
N TYR A 170 5.48 -0.37 1.43
CA TYR A 170 6.78 -0.95 1.76
C TYR A 170 7.81 -0.67 0.67
N PHE A 171 9.05 -0.37 1.06
CA PHE A 171 10.17 -0.09 0.17
C PHE A 171 9.82 0.98 -0.89
N ASP A 172 10.04 0.73 -2.18
CA ASP A 172 9.79 1.72 -3.24
C ASP A 172 8.30 2.01 -3.50
N GLU A 173 7.38 1.24 -2.90
CA GLU A 173 5.94 1.54 -2.98
C GLU A 173 5.59 2.92 -2.41
N ILE A 174 6.36 3.40 -1.42
CA ILE A 174 6.20 4.75 -0.85
C ILE A 174 6.31 5.85 -1.92
N TYR A 175 7.05 5.62 -2.99
CA TYR A 175 7.22 6.56 -4.10
C TYR A 175 6.28 6.25 -5.27
N PHE A 176 6.24 4.99 -5.70
CA PHE A 176 5.49 4.62 -6.90
C PHE A 176 3.98 4.62 -6.69
N ALA A 177 3.50 4.07 -5.58
CA ALA A 177 2.07 4.06 -5.26
C ALA A 177 1.56 5.49 -4.99
N ARG A 178 2.36 6.33 -4.30
CA ARG A 178 2.04 7.74 -4.12
C ARG A 178 1.94 8.47 -5.45
N ALA A 179 2.93 8.37 -6.32
CA ALA A 179 2.89 9.05 -7.62
C ALA A 179 1.76 8.53 -8.53
N ALA A 180 1.40 7.25 -8.44
CA ALA A 180 0.24 6.70 -9.13
C ALA A 180 -1.07 7.28 -8.58
N TYR A 181 -1.18 7.46 -7.26
CA TYR A 181 -2.31 8.13 -6.61
C TYR A 181 -2.43 9.59 -7.03
N ASP A 182 -1.30 10.33 -7.12
CA ASP A 182 -1.30 11.72 -7.59
C ASP A 182 -1.98 11.85 -8.98
N TYR A 183 -1.69 10.92 -9.90
CA TYR A 183 -2.37 10.89 -11.21
C TYR A 183 -3.87 10.63 -11.09
N VAL A 184 -4.32 9.81 -10.14
CA VAL A 184 -5.74 9.53 -9.91
C VAL A 184 -6.49 10.77 -9.44
N VAL A 185 -5.88 11.55 -8.54
CA VAL A 185 -6.50 12.75 -7.96
C VAL A 185 -6.18 14.04 -8.73
N GLY A 186 -5.41 13.95 -9.83
CA GLY A 186 -5.10 15.08 -10.69
C GLY A 186 -4.03 16.03 -10.13
N LEU A 187 -3.19 15.55 -9.24
CA LEU A 187 -2.06 16.29 -8.70
C LEU A 187 -0.78 16.08 -9.55
N PRO A 188 0.19 17.01 -9.50
CA PRO A 188 1.51 16.76 -10.04
C PRO A 188 2.16 15.55 -9.36
N ALA A 189 2.76 14.67 -10.15
CA ALA A 189 3.41 13.48 -9.59
C ALA A 189 4.50 13.85 -8.59
N SER A 190 4.49 13.23 -7.42
CA SER A 190 5.47 13.43 -6.34
C SER A 190 6.86 12.86 -6.68
N GLU A 191 6.92 11.91 -7.63
CA GLU A 191 8.16 11.26 -8.06
C GLU A 191 8.41 11.47 -9.57
N TRP A 192 9.56 12.03 -9.93
CA TRP A 192 9.92 12.50 -11.28
C TRP A 192 11.07 11.73 -11.93
N THR A 193 11.82 10.94 -11.18
CA THR A 193 13.05 10.31 -11.66
C THR A 193 12.80 9.15 -12.61
N HIS A 194 11.64 8.52 -12.52
CA HIS A 194 11.28 7.36 -13.35
C HIS A 194 10.22 7.73 -14.40
N PRO A 195 10.25 7.10 -15.59
CA PRO A 195 9.25 7.32 -16.63
C PRO A 195 7.82 7.11 -16.14
N PRO A 196 6.84 7.90 -16.59
CA PRO A 196 5.49 7.91 -16.01
C PRO A 196 4.64 6.69 -16.38
N LEU A 197 4.96 5.95 -17.45
CA LEU A 197 4.09 4.89 -17.99
C LEU A 197 3.72 3.83 -16.96
N ALA A 198 4.69 3.34 -16.18
CA ALA A 198 4.42 2.30 -15.18
C ALA A 198 3.47 2.81 -14.09
N LYS A 199 3.65 4.04 -13.63
CA LYS A 199 2.79 4.71 -12.64
C LYS A 199 1.38 4.97 -13.17
N LEU A 200 1.25 5.37 -14.44
CA LEU A 200 -0.05 5.53 -15.10
C LEU A 200 -0.81 4.19 -15.22
N ILE A 201 -0.09 3.09 -15.52
CA ILE A 201 -0.71 1.76 -15.51
C ILE A 201 -1.10 1.35 -14.08
N GLN A 202 -0.28 1.66 -13.08
CA GLN A 202 -0.56 1.41 -11.66
C GLN A 202 -1.72 2.28 -11.14
N ALA A 203 -1.94 3.47 -11.68
CA ALA A 203 -3.07 4.33 -11.35
C ALA A 203 -4.43 3.70 -11.71
N ILE A 204 -4.50 2.82 -12.72
CA ILE A 204 -5.75 2.19 -13.14
C ILE A 204 -6.40 1.37 -12.01
N PRO A 205 -5.74 0.38 -11.39
CA PRO A 205 -6.35 -0.34 -10.29
C PRO A 205 -6.58 0.52 -9.04
N ILE A 206 -5.75 1.53 -8.78
CA ILE A 206 -5.99 2.49 -7.68
C ILE A 206 -7.28 3.27 -7.93
N TYR A 207 -7.52 3.73 -9.16
CA TYR A 207 -8.76 4.43 -9.53
C TYR A 207 -10.00 3.54 -9.37
N LEU A 208 -9.90 2.25 -9.71
CA LEU A 208 -11.03 1.31 -9.70
C LEU A 208 -11.33 0.70 -8.33
N LEU A 209 -10.30 0.52 -7.48
CA LEU A 209 -10.38 -0.26 -6.25
C LEU A 209 -10.00 0.53 -4.99
N GLY A 210 -9.70 1.84 -5.14
CA GLY A 210 -9.21 2.68 -4.05
C GLY A 210 -7.70 2.54 -3.80
N MET A 211 -7.16 3.45 -2.97
CA MET A 211 -5.75 3.45 -2.58
C MET A 211 -5.50 2.47 -1.44
N ASN A 212 -5.15 1.25 -1.78
CA ASN A 212 -4.87 0.18 -0.82
C ASN A 212 -3.76 -0.77 -1.32
N PRO A 213 -3.12 -1.56 -0.44
CA PRO A 213 -2.00 -2.44 -0.79
C PRO A 213 -2.29 -3.43 -1.92
N PHE A 214 -3.50 -3.98 -1.98
CA PHE A 214 -3.88 -4.88 -3.07
C PHE A 214 -3.90 -4.14 -4.42
N SER A 215 -4.51 -2.96 -4.47
CA SER A 215 -4.70 -2.23 -5.72
C SER A 215 -3.37 -1.76 -6.32
N TYR A 216 -2.50 -1.15 -5.54
CA TYR A 216 -1.24 -0.64 -6.10
C TYR A 216 -0.22 -1.76 -6.45
N ARG A 217 -0.37 -2.99 -5.91
CA ARG A 217 0.45 -4.16 -6.26
C ARG A 217 -0.10 -4.95 -7.45
N LEU A 218 -1.37 -4.79 -7.76
CA LEU A 218 -2.06 -5.59 -8.79
C LEU A 218 -1.35 -5.53 -10.15
N THR A 219 -0.89 -4.34 -10.56
CA THR A 219 -0.18 -4.13 -11.83
C THR A 219 1.13 -4.93 -11.89
N SER A 220 1.89 -4.95 -10.80
CA SER A 220 3.15 -5.69 -10.72
C SER A 220 2.92 -7.20 -10.84
N VAL A 221 1.91 -7.72 -10.15
CA VAL A 221 1.53 -9.14 -10.24
C VAL A 221 1.13 -9.53 -11.66
N ILE A 222 0.27 -8.72 -12.30
CA ILE A 222 -0.14 -8.99 -13.69
C ILE A 222 1.08 -8.96 -14.63
N SER A 223 1.99 -8.01 -14.45
CA SER A 223 3.22 -7.91 -15.24
C SER A 223 4.11 -9.13 -15.04
N GLY A 224 4.28 -9.60 -13.79
CA GLY A 224 5.02 -10.83 -13.48
C GLY A 224 4.40 -12.07 -14.11
N MET A 225 3.08 -12.20 -14.09
CA MET A 225 2.35 -13.27 -14.76
C MET A 225 2.58 -13.24 -16.28
N LEU A 226 2.51 -12.06 -16.90
CA LEU A 226 2.77 -11.90 -18.33
C LEU A 226 4.21 -12.24 -18.70
N LEU A 227 5.17 -11.97 -17.82
CA LEU A 227 6.57 -12.33 -18.03
C LEU A 227 6.74 -13.86 -18.18
N VAL A 228 6.01 -14.66 -17.41
CA VAL A 228 6.02 -16.14 -17.58
C VAL A 228 5.60 -16.55 -18.99
N LEU A 229 4.55 -15.93 -19.55
CA LEU A 229 4.09 -16.19 -20.92
C LEU A 229 5.14 -15.78 -21.96
N VAL A 230 5.71 -14.58 -21.76
CA VAL A 230 6.76 -14.05 -22.65
C VAL A 230 7.97 -14.97 -22.65
N MET A 231 8.40 -15.45 -21.49
CA MET A 231 9.56 -16.34 -21.37
C MET A 231 9.31 -17.72 -21.99
N TYR A 232 8.10 -18.26 -21.86
CA TYR A 232 7.70 -19.47 -22.59
C TYR A 232 7.84 -19.28 -24.10
N TYR A 233 7.26 -18.20 -24.62
CA TYR A 233 7.32 -17.90 -26.06
C TYR A 233 8.73 -17.65 -26.53
N PHE A 234 9.53 -16.88 -25.79
CA PHE A 234 10.92 -16.60 -26.09
C PHE A 234 11.78 -17.90 -26.17
N ALA A 235 11.66 -18.75 -25.16
CA ALA A 235 12.38 -20.04 -25.14
C ALA A 235 11.93 -20.94 -26.28
N LYS A 236 10.64 -20.96 -26.63
CA LYS A 236 10.11 -21.69 -27.80
C LYS A 236 10.69 -21.20 -29.10
N LEU A 237 10.86 -19.88 -29.27
CA LEU A 237 11.51 -19.30 -30.46
C LEU A 237 13.01 -19.66 -30.54
N MET A 238 13.71 -19.63 -29.41
CA MET A 238 15.16 -19.88 -29.33
C MET A 238 15.50 -21.34 -29.59
N PHE A 239 14.84 -22.22 -28.86
CA PHE A 239 15.21 -23.65 -28.85
C PHE A 239 14.37 -24.51 -29.79
N LYS A 240 13.28 -23.98 -30.34
CA LYS A 240 12.34 -24.69 -31.25
C LYS A 240 11.72 -25.95 -30.64
N ASP A 241 11.89 -26.15 -29.35
CA ASP A 241 11.43 -27.30 -28.59
C ASP A 241 10.55 -26.90 -27.43
N ARG A 242 9.51 -27.70 -27.16
CA ARG A 242 8.55 -27.47 -26.08
C ARG A 242 9.16 -27.74 -24.71
N ILE A 243 10.02 -28.75 -24.58
CA ILE A 243 10.58 -29.14 -23.30
C ILE A 243 11.43 -27.99 -22.73
N TYR A 244 12.29 -27.38 -23.58
CA TYR A 244 13.06 -26.20 -23.15
C TYR A 244 12.19 -25.00 -22.82
N ALA A 245 11.09 -24.79 -23.55
CA ALA A 245 10.15 -23.71 -23.22
C ALA A 245 9.48 -23.92 -21.85
N ILE A 246 9.05 -25.15 -21.55
CA ILE A 246 8.49 -25.50 -20.23
C ILE A 246 9.55 -25.30 -19.15
N PHE A 247 10.75 -25.82 -19.33
CA PHE A 247 11.83 -25.76 -18.35
C PHE A 247 12.20 -24.30 -18.03
N THR A 248 12.37 -23.45 -19.04
CA THR A 248 12.66 -22.02 -18.86
C THR A 248 11.56 -21.32 -18.08
N SER A 249 10.29 -21.58 -18.40
CA SER A 249 9.16 -20.98 -17.70
C SER A 249 9.05 -21.46 -16.25
N LEU A 250 9.34 -22.74 -15.98
CA LEU A 250 9.38 -23.28 -14.61
C LEU A 250 10.47 -22.60 -13.77
N LEU A 251 11.64 -22.33 -14.35
CA LEU A 251 12.67 -21.56 -13.64
C LEU A 251 12.17 -20.19 -13.22
N ILE A 252 11.44 -19.48 -14.08
CA ILE A 252 10.84 -18.17 -13.75
C ILE A 252 9.70 -18.29 -12.73
N VAL A 253 8.83 -19.30 -12.86
CA VAL A 253 7.71 -19.53 -11.94
C VAL A 253 8.18 -19.79 -10.51
N PHE A 254 9.29 -20.50 -10.34
CA PHE A 254 9.85 -20.86 -9.04
C PHE A 254 11.05 -20.00 -8.62
N ASP A 255 11.34 -18.93 -9.36
CA ASP A 255 12.36 -17.96 -8.96
C ASP A 255 11.79 -17.03 -7.86
N ASN A 256 12.37 -17.12 -6.67
CA ASN A 256 11.98 -16.30 -5.53
C ASN A 256 12.19 -14.80 -5.78
N PHE A 257 13.24 -14.42 -6.51
CA PHE A 257 13.50 -13.03 -6.82
C PHE A 257 12.40 -12.46 -7.72
N HIS A 258 12.03 -13.19 -8.78
CA HIS A 258 10.91 -12.81 -9.64
C HIS A 258 9.59 -12.70 -8.87
N LEU A 259 9.31 -13.64 -7.97
CA LEU A 259 8.10 -13.60 -7.13
C LEU A 259 8.08 -12.36 -6.24
N VAL A 260 9.19 -12.04 -5.56
CA VAL A 260 9.28 -10.88 -4.67
C VAL A 260 9.16 -9.56 -5.43
N GLN A 261 9.80 -9.44 -6.60
CA GLN A 261 9.71 -8.22 -7.43
C GLN A 261 8.34 -8.03 -8.11
N SER A 262 7.54 -9.09 -8.17
CA SER A 262 6.19 -9.05 -8.77
C SER A 262 5.07 -8.77 -7.76
N ARG A 263 5.40 -8.54 -6.48
CA ARG A 263 4.38 -8.41 -5.40
C ARG A 263 4.39 -7.09 -4.70
#